data_a32ca017a7048c347c32e51f6e07a0ca
#
_entry.id   a32ca017a7048c347c32e51f6e07a0ca
#
_cell.length_a   1.000
_cell.length_b   1.000
_cell.length_c   1.000
_cell.angle_alpha   90.00
_cell.angle_beta   90.00
_cell.angle_gamma   90.00
#
_symmetry.space_group_name_H-M   'P 1'
#
loop_
_entity.id
_entity.type
_entity.pdbx_description
1 polymer ?
#
loop_
_entity_poly.entity_id
_entity_poly.type
_entity_poly.pdbx_seq_one_letter_code
_entity_poly.pdbx_strand_id
1 'polypeptide(L)'
;MSSNIDQMIIQKVAIHQVLKRESQHSVMPPLYNDTCSELDDESLDALQKRFTKSLGSNSHSMKMEVRNTDAGSVFQHITDFWLSPEDDDTFIQLSKELTRLLAESQTNGRIPGGVVVIVKGIVTEWKKDFIAVIKAEKHDGFNITEEEGRNLLKYFNNLVLSPQQKLQKIGYFVNNAVRGRTIEKKDVDAFVFDSNTSETSMSAHAAYFYDKFLGLGFRTDAEFITNKFYLCTRDFINTCLSLPSESRIRLQSDLRNYLEAGNTSVINPNDFIRRTMADGKIIDEYLKFIEAQGIPLQDTKKYLGLANKSMKDRRISFENQIKLTGPSEAFKENIRIVETEEETIITIKGKYINEK
;
A
#
# COMPACT_ATOMS: atom_id res chain seq x y z
N MET A 1 5.15 2.25 10.90
CA MET A 1 3.72 2.05 10.65
C MET A 1 3.10 0.85 11.41
N SER A 2 3.87 -0.12 11.85
CA SER A 2 3.34 -1.39 12.39
C SER A 2 2.70 -1.33 13.79
N SER A 3 2.91 -0.29 14.59
CA SER A 3 2.44 -0.31 15.99
C SER A 3 0.96 0.07 16.19
N ASN A 4 0.27 0.63 15.20
CA ASN A 4 -1.07 1.21 15.41
C ASN A 4 -2.20 0.44 14.74
N ILE A 5 -1.87 -0.38 13.77
CA ILE A 5 -2.85 -1.17 13.00
C ILE A 5 -3.25 -2.43 13.81
N ASP A 6 -2.36 -2.92 14.66
CA ASP A 6 -2.60 -4.12 15.47
C ASP A 6 -3.59 -3.90 16.64
N GLN A 7 -3.98 -2.65 16.89
CA GLN A 7 -4.86 -2.26 17.99
C GLN A 7 -6.22 -1.71 17.53
N MET A 8 -6.75 -2.23 16.43
CA MET A 8 -8.07 -1.85 15.92
C MET A 8 -9.15 -2.80 16.43
N ILE A 9 -10.33 -2.24 16.71
CA ILE A 9 -11.55 -3.00 17.02
C ILE A 9 -12.63 -2.60 16.03
N ILE A 10 -13.15 -3.58 15.30
CA ILE A 10 -14.32 -3.42 14.43
C ILE A 10 -15.58 -3.36 15.28
N GLN A 11 -16.44 -2.37 15.04
CA GLN A 11 -17.66 -2.16 15.77
C GLN A 11 -18.92 -2.37 14.92
N LYS A 12 -18.90 -1.92 13.65
CA LYS A 12 -20.02 -2.06 12.72
C LYS A 12 -19.51 -2.47 11.35
N VAL A 13 -20.30 -3.30 10.67
CA VAL A 13 -20.00 -3.78 9.31
C VAL A 13 -21.27 -3.64 8.47
N ALA A 14 -21.14 -3.09 7.26
CA ALA A 14 -22.19 -3.10 6.24
C ALA A 14 -21.64 -3.74 4.97
N ILE A 15 -22.44 -4.56 4.31
CA ILE A 15 -22.04 -5.31 3.12
C ILE A 15 -22.98 -4.95 1.97
N HIS A 16 -22.42 -4.50 0.88
CA HIS A 16 -23.11 -4.16 -0.37
C HIS A 16 -22.45 -4.86 -1.54
N GLN A 17 -22.97 -4.64 -2.75
CA GLN A 17 -22.37 -5.18 -3.95
C GLN A 17 -22.37 -4.14 -5.06
N VAL A 18 -21.20 -3.94 -5.70
CA VAL A 18 -21.09 -3.20 -6.97
C VAL A 18 -21.08 -4.18 -8.12
N LEU A 19 -21.83 -3.86 -9.18
CA LEU A 19 -21.91 -4.68 -10.36
C LEU A 19 -20.88 -4.24 -11.41
N LYS A 20 -20.45 -5.19 -12.24
CA LYS A 20 -19.60 -4.87 -13.39
C LYS A 20 -20.39 -4.05 -14.40
N ARG A 21 -19.81 -3.00 -14.96
CA ARG A 21 -20.43 -2.23 -16.03
C ARG A 21 -20.55 -3.06 -17.31
N GLU A 22 -21.68 -2.96 -17.96
CA GLU A 22 -21.90 -3.55 -19.29
C GLU A 22 -21.30 -2.68 -20.40
N SER A 23 -21.29 -1.36 -20.21
CA SER A 23 -20.69 -0.39 -21.13
C SER A 23 -20.05 0.78 -20.40
N GLN A 24 -19.26 1.61 -21.10
CA GLN A 24 -18.63 2.80 -20.51
C GLN A 24 -19.62 3.85 -20.01
N HIS A 25 -20.84 3.88 -20.59
CA HIS A 25 -21.86 4.90 -20.31
C HIS A 25 -22.94 4.45 -19.31
N SER A 26 -22.94 3.17 -18.91
CA SER A 26 -23.95 2.61 -18.01
C SER A 26 -23.39 2.32 -16.63
N VAL A 27 -23.72 3.15 -15.64
CA VAL A 27 -23.46 2.82 -14.24
C VAL A 27 -24.54 1.85 -13.78
N MET A 28 -24.14 0.63 -13.46
CA MET A 28 -25.07 -0.34 -12.86
C MET A 28 -25.35 0.05 -11.41
N PRO A 29 -26.62 0.18 -11.00
CA PRO A 29 -26.95 0.48 -9.61
C PRO A 29 -26.38 -0.58 -8.67
N PRO A 30 -25.76 -0.21 -7.55
CA PRO A 30 -25.32 -1.15 -6.55
C PRO A 30 -26.51 -1.91 -5.92
N LEU A 31 -26.22 -3.10 -5.39
CA LEU A 31 -27.15 -3.84 -4.56
C LEU A 31 -26.84 -3.50 -3.09
N TYR A 32 -27.82 -2.95 -2.40
CA TYR A 32 -27.68 -2.49 -1.02
C TYR A 32 -28.32 -3.46 -0.03
N ASN A 33 -27.71 -3.58 1.14
CA ASN A 33 -28.37 -4.06 2.35
C ASN A 33 -28.83 -2.86 3.18
N ASP A 34 -29.94 -2.99 3.85
CA ASP A 34 -30.58 -1.92 4.64
C ASP A 34 -30.25 -2.00 6.12
N THR A 35 -29.47 -3.00 6.54
CA THR A 35 -29.09 -3.22 7.95
C THR A 35 -27.60 -3.50 8.07
N CYS A 36 -27.06 -3.25 9.26
CA CYS A 36 -25.72 -3.73 9.62
C CYS A 36 -25.64 -5.25 9.53
N SER A 37 -24.50 -5.76 9.11
CA SER A 37 -24.25 -7.19 9.06
C SER A 37 -23.89 -7.71 10.44
N GLU A 38 -24.62 -8.69 10.93
CA GLU A 38 -24.28 -9.44 12.12
C GLU A 38 -23.19 -10.46 11.78
N LEU A 39 -22.06 -10.39 12.48
CA LEU A 39 -20.97 -11.33 12.40
C LEU A 39 -20.83 -12.00 13.76
N ASP A 40 -20.70 -13.32 13.78
CA ASP A 40 -20.28 -14.01 14.99
C ASP A 40 -18.83 -13.68 15.36
N ASP A 41 -18.42 -14.00 16.56
CA ASP A 41 -17.10 -13.65 17.10
C ASP A 41 -15.95 -14.23 16.24
N GLU A 42 -16.11 -15.43 15.68
CA GLU A 42 -15.11 -16.05 14.83
C GLU A 42 -14.97 -15.31 13.50
N SER A 43 -16.08 -14.98 12.85
CA SER A 43 -16.11 -14.22 11.60
C SER A 43 -15.56 -12.80 11.78
N LEU A 44 -15.89 -12.16 12.90
CA LEU A 44 -15.39 -10.82 13.24
C LEU A 44 -13.86 -10.84 13.47
N ASP A 45 -13.37 -11.80 14.24
CA ASP A 45 -11.93 -11.98 14.50
C ASP A 45 -11.17 -12.30 13.20
N ALA A 46 -11.72 -13.18 12.34
CA ALA A 46 -11.14 -13.48 11.05
C ALA A 46 -11.06 -12.25 10.14
N LEU A 47 -12.13 -11.45 10.07
CA LEU A 47 -12.15 -10.20 9.30
C LEU A 47 -11.12 -9.21 9.84
N GLN A 48 -11.07 -9.01 11.15
CA GLN A 48 -10.14 -8.09 11.80
C GLN A 48 -8.67 -8.50 11.57
N LYS A 49 -8.32 -9.77 11.75
CA LYS A 49 -6.97 -10.30 11.49
C LYS A 49 -6.55 -10.08 10.03
N ARG A 50 -7.45 -10.34 9.07
CA ARG A 50 -7.17 -10.12 7.65
C ARG A 50 -6.97 -8.65 7.32
N PHE A 51 -7.84 -7.80 7.85
CA PHE A 51 -7.80 -6.36 7.67
C PHE A 51 -6.48 -5.78 8.21
N THR A 52 -6.13 -6.11 9.44
CA THR A 52 -4.87 -5.72 10.11
C THR A 52 -3.65 -6.19 9.31
N LYS A 53 -3.62 -7.46 8.89
CA LYS A 53 -2.53 -8.03 8.09
C LYS A 53 -2.35 -7.31 6.75
N SER A 54 -3.44 -6.96 6.08
CA SER A 54 -3.37 -6.27 4.79
C SER A 54 -2.84 -4.85 4.94
N LEU A 55 -3.36 -4.07 5.88
CA LEU A 55 -2.90 -2.71 6.15
C LEU A 55 -1.46 -2.67 6.71
N GLY A 56 -1.05 -3.68 7.47
CA GLY A 56 0.32 -3.82 7.97
C GLY A 56 1.35 -4.22 6.91
N SER A 57 0.93 -4.54 5.69
CA SER A 57 1.83 -4.89 4.58
C SER A 57 2.59 -3.66 4.08
N ASN A 58 3.88 -3.60 4.35
CA ASN A 58 4.75 -2.51 3.89
C ASN A 58 4.91 -2.44 2.35
N SER A 59 4.60 -3.50 1.63
CA SER A 59 4.75 -3.56 0.17
C SER A 59 3.49 -3.18 -0.62
N HIS A 60 2.31 -3.26 0.01
CA HIS A 60 1.02 -3.08 -0.67
C HIS A 60 0.12 -2.02 0.00
N SER A 61 0.52 -1.50 1.17
CA SER A 61 -0.20 -0.48 1.91
C SER A 61 0.56 0.84 1.89
N MET A 62 -0.12 1.93 1.53
CA MET A 62 0.49 3.24 1.39
C MET A 62 -0.34 4.31 2.11
N LYS A 63 0.34 5.19 2.87
CA LYS A 63 -0.28 6.40 3.40
C LYS A 63 -0.41 7.42 2.27
N MET A 64 -1.61 7.99 2.10
CA MET A 64 -1.93 8.96 1.04
C MET A 64 -2.44 10.28 1.63
N GLU A 65 -2.56 11.30 0.80
CA GLU A 65 -3.15 12.59 1.15
C GLU A 65 -4.57 12.70 0.62
N VAL A 66 -5.47 13.26 1.43
CA VAL A 66 -6.79 13.67 0.96
C VAL A 66 -6.63 14.84 -0.03
N ARG A 67 -7.10 14.65 -1.26
CA ARG A 67 -7.05 15.62 -2.35
C ARG A 67 -8.41 16.22 -2.64
N ASN A 68 -9.45 15.40 -2.64
CA ASN A 68 -10.81 15.83 -2.90
C ASN A 68 -11.56 16.01 -1.58
N THR A 69 -11.91 17.26 -1.28
CA THR A 69 -12.73 17.65 -0.11
C THR A 69 -14.04 18.31 -0.53
N ASP A 70 -14.40 18.24 -1.83
CA ASP A 70 -15.59 18.87 -2.38
C ASP A 70 -16.88 18.26 -1.82
N ALA A 71 -17.98 18.96 -2.04
CA ALA A 71 -19.31 18.49 -1.70
C ALA A 71 -19.62 17.13 -2.40
N GLY A 72 -20.07 16.15 -1.61
CA GLY A 72 -20.35 14.79 -2.10
C GLY A 72 -19.12 13.90 -2.27
N SER A 73 -17.92 14.34 -1.86
CA SER A 73 -16.72 13.49 -1.85
C SER A 73 -16.78 12.46 -0.73
N VAL A 74 -15.97 11.39 -0.85
CA VAL A 74 -15.79 10.39 0.22
C VAL A 74 -15.33 11.05 1.52
N PHE A 75 -14.43 12.02 1.43
CA PHE A 75 -13.97 12.78 2.59
C PHE A 75 -15.12 13.48 3.31
N GLN A 76 -15.98 14.20 2.57
CA GLN A 76 -17.12 14.89 3.18
C GLN A 76 -18.08 13.88 3.84
N HIS A 77 -18.50 12.83 3.14
CA HIS A 77 -19.42 11.84 3.72
C HIS A 77 -18.87 11.20 5.00
N ILE A 78 -17.57 10.87 5.04
CA ILE A 78 -16.93 10.30 6.23
C ILE A 78 -16.86 11.32 7.36
N THR A 79 -16.50 12.58 7.08
CA THR A 79 -16.41 13.63 8.11
C THR A 79 -17.78 14.01 8.66
N ASP A 80 -18.81 14.09 7.81
CA ASP A 80 -20.18 14.33 8.22
C ASP A 80 -20.70 13.20 9.14
N PHE A 81 -20.37 11.95 8.80
CA PHE A 81 -20.69 10.81 9.66
C PHE A 81 -20.03 10.90 11.03
N TRP A 82 -18.74 11.26 11.11
CA TRP A 82 -18.05 11.41 12.40
C TRP A 82 -18.58 12.56 13.27
N LEU A 83 -19.29 13.51 12.66
CA LEU A 83 -19.95 14.62 13.36
C LEU A 83 -21.43 14.34 13.67
N SER A 84 -21.99 13.24 13.15
CA SER A 84 -23.38 12.82 13.32
C SER A 84 -23.56 11.88 14.52
N PRO A 85 -24.80 11.62 14.97
CA PRO A 85 -25.08 10.56 15.94
C PRO A 85 -24.57 9.19 15.46
N GLU A 86 -24.01 8.42 16.38
CA GLU A 86 -23.43 7.09 16.10
C GLU A 86 -24.48 5.98 16.13
N ASP A 87 -25.56 6.08 15.34
CA ASP A 87 -26.57 5.04 15.19
C ASP A 87 -26.34 4.16 13.96
N ASP A 88 -27.13 3.12 13.80
CA ASP A 88 -27.01 2.19 12.69
C ASP A 88 -27.53 2.79 11.39
N ASP A 89 -28.59 3.60 11.47
CA ASP A 89 -29.18 4.23 10.28
C ASP A 89 -28.20 5.19 9.60
N THR A 90 -27.55 6.04 10.39
CA THR A 90 -26.53 6.96 9.90
C THR A 90 -25.34 6.21 9.28
N PHE A 91 -24.91 5.10 9.90
CA PHE A 91 -23.84 4.28 9.34
C PHE A 91 -24.25 3.59 8.04
N ILE A 92 -25.49 3.07 7.95
CA ILE A 92 -26.01 2.45 6.73
C ILE A 92 -26.13 3.48 5.61
N GLN A 93 -26.58 4.70 5.88
CA GLN A 93 -26.63 5.78 4.89
C GLN A 93 -25.20 6.09 4.36
N LEU A 94 -24.22 6.28 5.24
CA LEU A 94 -22.83 6.44 4.84
C LEU A 94 -22.38 5.29 3.94
N SER A 95 -22.65 4.03 4.33
CA SER A 95 -22.19 2.85 3.62
C SER A 95 -22.77 2.75 2.20
N LYS A 96 -24.04 3.15 2.03
CA LYS A 96 -24.71 3.23 0.72
C LYS A 96 -24.08 4.31 -0.17
N GLU A 97 -23.83 5.51 0.38
CA GLU A 97 -23.20 6.60 -0.36
C GLU A 97 -21.78 6.24 -0.81
N LEU A 98 -20.95 5.67 0.06
CA LEU A 98 -19.61 5.21 -0.31
C LEU A 98 -19.66 4.13 -1.40
N THR A 99 -20.63 3.22 -1.34
CA THR A 99 -20.82 2.19 -2.36
C THR A 99 -21.29 2.77 -3.70
N ARG A 100 -22.18 3.78 -3.68
CA ARG A 100 -22.61 4.51 -4.88
C ARG A 100 -21.42 5.20 -5.56
N LEU A 101 -20.63 5.95 -4.80
CA LEU A 101 -19.42 6.64 -5.30
C LEU A 101 -18.41 5.65 -5.90
N LEU A 102 -18.24 4.48 -5.28
CA LEU A 102 -17.39 3.42 -5.83
C LEU A 102 -17.91 2.91 -7.18
N ALA A 103 -19.22 2.66 -7.31
CA ALA A 103 -19.83 2.21 -8.58
C ALA A 103 -19.65 3.27 -9.69
N GLU A 104 -19.81 4.54 -9.36
CA GLU A 104 -19.62 5.66 -10.30
C GLU A 104 -18.16 5.80 -10.74
N SER A 105 -17.21 5.57 -9.85
CA SER A 105 -15.78 5.64 -10.14
C SER A 105 -15.25 4.52 -11.05
N GLN A 106 -15.98 3.41 -11.18
CA GLN A 106 -15.65 2.32 -12.09
C GLN A 106 -15.94 2.72 -13.55
N THR A 107 -15.00 3.39 -14.19
CA THR A 107 -15.22 4.07 -15.50
C THR A 107 -15.23 3.15 -16.72
N ASN A 108 -14.91 1.86 -16.58
CA ASN A 108 -14.89 0.93 -17.73
C ASN A 108 -15.29 -0.50 -17.34
N GLY A 109 -15.73 -1.28 -18.32
CA GLY A 109 -16.17 -2.66 -18.15
C GLY A 109 -15.05 -3.68 -17.85
N ARG A 110 -13.78 -3.27 -17.78
CA ARG A 110 -12.67 -4.14 -17.38
C ARG A 110 -12.53 -4.23 -15.86
N ILE A 111 -13.10 -3.26 -15.14
CA ILE A 111 -13.11 -3.27 -13.67
C ILE A 111 -14.19 -4.27 -13.23
N PRO A 112 -13.82 -5.36 -12.56
CA PRO A 112 -14.79 -6.34 -12.10
C PRO A 112 -15.72 -5.74 -11.05
N GLY A 113 -16.94 -6.25 -10.99
CA GLY A 113 -17.82 -6.04 -9.86
C GLY A 113 -17.22 -6.64 -8.59
N GLY A 114 -17.96 -6.64 -7.50
CA GLY A 114 -17.50 -7.27 -6.26
C GLY A 114 -18.34 -6.88 -5.07
N VAL A 115 -18.01 -7.48 -3.93
CA VAL A 115 -18.58 -7.14 -2.64
C VAL A 115 -17.84 -5.94 -2.07
N VAL A 116 -18.60 -5.02 -1.51
CA VAL A 116 -18.12 -3.83 -0.81
C VAL A 116 -18.44 -3.99 0.66
N VAL A 117 -17.42 -4.04 1.48
CA VAL A 117 -17.57 -4.11 2.94
C VAL A 117 -17.14 -2.78 3.52
N ILE A 118 -18.07 -2.11 4.19
CA ILE A 118 -17.81 -0.86 4.93
C ILE A 118 -17.68 -1.22 6.39
N VAL A 119 -16.63 -0.75 7.01
CA VAL A 119 -16.28 -1.05 8.40
C VAL A 119 -16.14 0.25 9.18
N LYS A 120 -16.83 0.35 10.33
CA LYS A 120 -16.57 1.34 11.37
C LYS A 120 -15.91 0.67 12.55
N GLY A 121 -14.94 1.35 13.15
CA GLY A 121 -14.30 0.86 14.38
C GLY A 121 -13.48 1.93 15.06
N ILE A 122 -12.70 1.49 16.05
CA ILE A 122 -11.81 2.34 16.84
C ILE A 122 -10.39 1.81 16.84
N VAL A 123 -9.42 2.73 16.84
CA VAL A 123 -8.02 2.45 17.18
C VAL A 123 -7.88 2.62 18.69
N THR A 124 -7.68 1.52 19.41
CA THR A 124 -7.82 1.48 20.90
C THR A 124 -6.80 2.33 21.62
N GLU A 125 -5.53 2.34 21.17
CA GLU A 125 -4.46 3.11 21.82
C GLU A 125 -4.78 4.61 21.94
N TRP A 126 -5.45 5.15 20.90
CA TRP A 126 -5.74 6.59 20.83
C TRP A 126 -7.21 6.94 20.91
N LYS A 127 -8.09 5.94 21.04
CA LYS A 127 -9.56 6.10 21.01
C LYS A 127 -10.03 6.92 19.80
N LYS A 128 -9.45 6.63 18.63
CA LYS A 128 -9.73 7.31 17.37
C LYS A 128 -10.67 6.48 16.52
N ASP A 129 -11.71 7.10 15.99
CA ASP A 129 -12.62 6.45 15.06
C ASP A 129 -11.94 6.21 13.71
N PHE A 130 -12.32 5.11 13.07
CA PHE A 130 -11.93 4.85 11.69
C PHE A 130 -13.12 4.38 10.85
N ILE A 131 -13.03 4.66 9.55
CA ILE A 131 -13.87 4.08 8.51
C ILE A 131 -12.96 3.38 7.50
N ALA A 132 -13.36 2.17 7.10
CA ALA A 132 -12.69 1.46 6.02
C ALA A 132 -13.67 1.00 4.95
N VAL A 133 -13.22 1.03 3.71
CA VAL A 133 -13.93 0.51 2.55
C VAL A 133 -13.09 -0.61 1.96
N ILE A 134 -13.62 -1.82 1.95
CA ILE A 134 -12.98 -3.01 1.39
C ILE A 134 -13.73 -3.39 0.12
N LYS A 135 -13.06 -3.44 -1.03
CA LYS A 135 -13.60 -4.02 -2.24
C LYS A 135 -12.96 -5.39 -2.46
N ALA A 136 -13.78 -6.43 -2.41
CA ALA A 136 -13.37 -7.82 -2.63
C ALA A 136 -14.09 -8.43 -3.85
N GLU A 137 -13.38 -9.20 -4.65
CA GLU A 137 -14.01 -9.95 -5.75
C GLU A 137 -14.62 -11.24 -5.22
N LYS A 138 -15.70 -11.67 -5.87
CA LYS A 138 -16.28 -12.99 -5.64
C LYS A 138 -15.46 -14.04 -6.37
N HIS A 139 -15.31 -15.20 -5.75
CA HIS A 139 -14.67 -16.36 -6.35
C HIS A 139 -15.40 -17.65 -5.94
N ASP A 140 -15.14 -18.70 -6.66
CA ASP A 140 -15.68 -19.99 -6.38
C ASP A 140 -14.62 -20.86 -5.69
N GLY A 141 -15.05 -21.83 -4.89
CA GLY A 141 -14.13 -22.71 -4.18
C GLY A 141 -14.78 -23.99 -3.73
N PHE A 142 -13.96 -24.91 -3.25
CA PHE A 142 -14.41 -26.15 -2.65
C PHE A 142 -14.09 -26.15 -1.16
N ASN A 143 -15.01 -26.65 -0.36
CA ASN A 143 -14.76 -26.91 1.05
C ASN A 143 -14.96 -28.40 1.33
N ILE A 144 -14.17 -28.93 2.25
CA ILE A 144 -14.32 -30.29 2.76
C ILE A 144 -15.22 -30.22 3.99
N THR A 145 -16.37 -30.88 3.92
CA THR A 145 -17.29 -31.05 5.05
C THR A 145 -17.31 -32.50 5.47
N GLU A 146 -17.33 -32.78 6.77
CA GLU A 146 -17.52 -34.12 7.29
C GLU A 146 -19.01 -34.35 7.55
N GLU A 147 -19.58 -35.31 6.86
CA GLU A 147 -20.95 -35.77 7.07
C GLU A 147 -20.94 -37.29 7.27
N GLU A 148 -21.52 -37.76 8.38
CA GLU A 148 -21.59 -39.18 8.73
C GLU A 148 -20.23 -39.92 8.69
N GLY A 149 -19.15 -39.25 9.12
CA GLY A 149 -17.80 -39.79 9.11
C GLY A 149 -17.15 -39.93 7.73
N ARG A 150 -17.70 -39.22 6.72
CA ARG A 150 -17.15 -39.17 5.37
C ARG A 150 -16.79 -37.74 4.99
N ASN A 151 -15.63 -37.57 4.40
CA ASN A 151 -15.22 -36.27 3.83
C ASN A 151 -15.92 -36.05 2.49
N LEU A 152 -16.72 -35.02 2.41
CA LEU A 152 -17.40 -34.57 1.19
C LEU A 152 -16.78 -33.28 0.69
N LEU A 153 -16.50 -33.22 -0.61
CA LEU A 153 -16.04 -32.01 -1.28
C LEU A 153 -17.27 -31.24 -1.79
N LYS A 154 -17.63 -30.12 -1.12
CA LYS A 154 -18.74 -29.26 -1.53
C LYS A 154 -18.22 -28.07 -2.29
N TYR A 155 -18.85 -27.77 -3.42
CA TYR A 155 -18.59 -26.58 -4.21
C TYR A 155 -19.39 -25.39 -3.66
N PHE A 156 -18.71 -24.27 -3.45
CA PHE A 156 -19.29 -23.01 -3.05
C PHE A 156 -19.00 -21.96 -4.12
N ASN A 157 -20.03 -21.30 -4.57
CA ASN A 157 -19.92 -20.11 -5.41
C ASN A 157 -20.06 -18.84 -4.56
N ASN A 158 -19.60 -17.71 -5.10
CA ASN A 158 -19.67 -16.40 -4.44
C ASN A 158 -18.94 -16.31 -3.08
N LEU A 159 -17.88 -17.08 -2.90
CA LEU A 159 -17.01 -16.90 -1.74
C LEU A 159 -16.33 -15.52 -1.83
N VAL A 160 -16.21 -14.87 -0.68
CA VAL A 160 -15.50 -13.58 -0.53
C VAL A 160 -14.60 -13.65 0.68
N LEU A 161 -13.48 -12.93 0.63
CA LEU A 161 -12.58 -12.80 1.76
C LEU A 161 -12.10 -14.14 2.33
N SER A 162 -11.95 -15.20 1.51
CA SER A 162 -11.42 -16.48 1.97
C SER A 162 -9.98 -16.35 2.47
N PRO A 163 -9.50 -17.21 3.38
CA PRO A 163 -8.14 -17.14 3.94
C PRO A 163 -7.02 -17.13 2.89
N GLN A 164 -7.23 -17.81 1.77
CA GLN A 164 -6.27 -17.93 0.67
C GLN A 164 -6.27 -16.72 -0.26
N GLN A 165 -7.37 -15.97 -0.29
CA GLN A 165 -7.50 -14.81 -1.15
C GLN A 165 -7.08 -13.54 -0.42
N LYS A 166 -6.24 -12.73 -1.05
CA LYS A 166 -5.90 -11.40 -0.53
C LYS A 166 -7.11 -10.48 -0.66
N LEU A 167 -7.28 -9.58 0.32
CA LEU A 167 -8.18 -8.45 0.16
C LEU A 167 -7.66 -7.62 -1.01
N GLN A 168 -8.51 -7.34 -2.00
CA GLN A 168 -8.04 -6.71 -3.22
C GLN A 168 -7.71 -5.24 -3.06
N LYS A 169 -8.65 -4.45 -2.48
CA LYS A 169 -8.46 -3.02 -2.27
C LYS A 169 -9.08 -2.60 -0.94
N ILE A 170 -8.35 -1.78 -0.19
CA ILE A 170 -8.85 -1.19 1.05
C ILE A 170 -8.56 0.31 1.03
N GLY A 171 -9.55 1.14 1.30
CA GLY A 171 -9.40 2.52 1.72
C GLY A 171 -9.62 2.59 3.22
N TYR A 172 -8.73 3.25 3.95
CA TYR A 172 -8.78 3.32 5.41
C TYR A 172 -8.53 4.75 5.87
N PHE A 173 -9.45 5.28 6.65
CA PHE A 173 -9.45 6.66 7.13
C PHE A 173 -9.52 6.68 8.65
N VAL A 174 -8.64 7.44 9.30
CA VAL A 174 -8.58 7.60 10.76
C VAL A 174 -8.82 9.05 11.11
N ASN A 175 -9.74 9.28 12.03
CA ASN A 175 -10.05 10.59 12.55
C ASN A 175 -9.05 11.01 13.64
N ASN A 176 -8.22 12.02 13.36
CA ASN A 176 -7.28 12.61 14.29
C ASN A 176 -7.77 13.96 14.85
N ALA A 177 -8.98 14.41 14.46
CA ALA A 177 -9.51 15.69 14.93
C ALA A 177 -9.74 15.70 16.43
N VAL A 178 -9.60 16.87 17.01
CA VAL A 178 -10.02 17.13 18.40
C VAL A 178 -11.54 17.23 18.44
N ARG A 179 -12.19 16.54 19.38
CA ARG A 179 -13.66 16.55 19.54
C ARG A 179 -14.20 17.98 19.56
N GLY A 180 -15.30 18.20 18.83
CA GLY A 180 -16.03 19.48 18.80
C GLY A 180 -15.46 20.51 17.82
N ARG A 181 -14.52 20.14 16.97
CA ARG A 181 -14.03 21.01 15.88
C ARG A 181 -14.44 20.46 14.51
N THR A 182 -14.52 21.36 13.53
CA THR A 182 -14.61 20.96 12.12
C THR A 182 -13.41 20.11 11.74
N ILE A 183 -13.65 19.01 11.04
CA ILE A 183 -12.61 18.09 10.61
C ILE A 183 -12.04 18.58 9.28
N GLU A 184 -10.76 18.91 9.28
CA GLU A 184 -10.03 19.32 8.07
C GLU A 184 -9.23 18.14 7.50
N LYS A 185 -8.83 18.21 6.24
CA LYS A 185 -8.04 17.14 5.59
C LYS A 185 -6.75 16.75 6.34
N LYS A 186 -6.13 17.70 7.06
CA LYS A 186 -4.93 17.46 7.89
C LYS A 186 -5.22 16.60 9.13
N ASP A 187 -6.48 16.57 9.55
CA ASP A 187 -6.94 15.82 10.72
C ASP A 187 -7.34 14.39 10.38
N VAL A 188 -7.19 13.99 9.10
CA VAL A 188 -7.54 12.65 8.62
C VAL A 188 -6.30 11.96 8.07
N ASP A 189 -5.91 10.86 8.70
CA ASP A 189 -4.94 9.95 8.10
C ASP A 189 -5.65 9.00 7.14
N ALA A 190 -5.19 8.94 5.90
CA ALA A 190 -5.74 8.05 4.87
C ALA A 190 -4.69 7.06 4.37
N PHE A 191 -5.11 5.80 4.20
CA PHE A 191 -4.27 4.72 3.70
C PHE A 191 -5.00 3.95 2.61
N VAL A 192 -4.24 3.45 1.64
CA VAL A 192 -4.74 2.56 0.60
C VAL A 192 -3.92 1.29 0.60
N PHE A 193 -4.60 0.16 0.61
CA PHE A 193 -4.01 -1.14 0.30
C PHE A 193 -4.54 -1.61 -1.04
N ASP A 194 -3.65 -2.13 -1.89
CA ASP A 194 -4.01 -2.80 -3.14
C ASP A 194 -3.12 -4.03 -3.35
N SER A 195 -3.73 -5.21 -3.35
CA SER A 195 -2.99 -6.47 -3.49
C SER A 195 -2.23 -6.63 -4.82
N ASN A 196 -2.59 -5.85 -5.83
CA ASN A 196 -2.03 -5.91 -7.18
C ASN A 196 -0.98 -4.82 -7.45
N THR A 197 -0.68 -3.99 -6.46
CA THR A 197 0.27 -2.88 -6.60
C THR A 197 1.33 -2.92 -5.52
N SER A 198 2.50 -2.35 -5.80
CA SER A 198 3.54 -2.08 -4.81
C SER A 198 3.72 -0.57 -4.63
N GLU A 199 4.41 -0.15 -3.57
CA GLU A 199 4.74 1.28 -3.34
C GLU A 199 5.44 1.93 -4.55
N THR A 200 6.12 1.13 -5.37
CA THR A 200 6.87 1.58 -6.54
C THR A 200 6.08 1.48 -7.85
N SER A 201 4.96 0.74 -7.88
CA SER A 201 4.20 0.47 -9.11
C SER A 201 2.69 0.57 -8.89
N MET A 202 2.18 1.74 -8.51
CA MET A 202 0.73 1.96 -8.57
C MET A 202 0.31 2.14 -10.04
N SER A 203 -0.32 1.10 -10.58
CA SER A 203 -0.79 1.09 -11.96
C SER A 203 -1.96 2.07 -12.17
N ALA A 204 -2.12 2.54 -13.41
CA ALA A 204 -3.30 3.31 -13.84
C ALA A 204 -4.62 2.58 -13.51
N HIS A 205 -4.59 1.24 -13.40
CA HIS A 205 -5.74 0.42 -13.01
C HIS A 205 -6.14 0.59 -11.53
N ALA A 206 -5.25 1.06 -10.66
CA ALA A 206 -5.57 1.35 -9.27
C ALA A 206 -6.15 2.76 -9.10
N ALA A 207 -5.90 3.68 -10.04
CA ALA A 207 -6.30 5.08 -9.95
C ALA A 207 -7.81 5.28 -9.80
N TYR A 208 -8.65 4.41 -10.39
CA TYR A 208 -10.10 4.53 -10.19
C TYR A 208 -10.50 4.41 -8.72
N PHE A 209 -9.76 3.62 -7.93
CA PHE A 209 -10.08 3.37 -6.53
C PHE A 209 -9.53 4.47 -5.63
N TYR A 210 -8.23 4.76 -5.67
CA TYR A 210 -7.67 5.74 -4.73
C TYR A 210 -7.92 7.19 -5.14
N ASP A 211 -7.82 7.52 -6.43
CA ASP A 211 -7.95 8.90 -6.92
C ASP A 211 -9.44 9.25 -7.19
N LYS A 212 -10.08 8.54 -8.12
CA LYS A 212 -11.45 8.89 -8.54
C LYS A 212 -12.50 8.59 -7.48
N PHE A 213 -12.37 7.45 -6.76
CA PHE A 213 -13.33 7.08 -5.72
C PHE A 213 -12.98 7.72 -4.38
N LEU A 214 -11.83 7.37 -3.80
CA LEU A 214 -11.48 7.85 -2.46
C LEU A 214 -11.05 9.32 -2.41
N GLY A 215 -10.76 9.94 -3.55
CA GLY A 215 -10.28 11.33 -3.62
C GLY A 215 -8.90 11.51 -2.99
N LEU A 216 -8.06 10.47 -3.04
CA LEU A 216 -6.74 10.44 -2.45
C LEU A 216 -5.65 10.61 -3.51
N GLY A 217 -4.54 11.19 -3.11
CA GLY A 217 -3.35 11.34 -3.95
C GLY A 217 -2.08 10.98 -3.21
N PHE A 218 -1.00 10.85 -3.97
CA PHE A 218 0.31 10.60 -3.36
C PHE A 218 0.72 11.77 -2.48
N ARG A 219 1.34 11.45 -1.36
CA ARG A 219 1.95 12.45 -0.50
C ARG A 219 3.03 13.20 -1.29
N THR A 220 3.04 14.51 -1.10
CA THR A 220 4.01 15.43 -1.72
C THR A 220 4.99 16.02 -0.69
N ASP A 221 4.92 15.53 0.56
CA ASP A 221 5.88 15.97 1.56
C ASP A 221 7.29 15.40 1.30
N ALA A 222 8.28 16.15 1.77
CA ALA A 222 9.68 15.84 1.51
C ALA A 222 10.12 14.46 2.02
N GLU A 223 9.54 13.98 3.10
CA GLU A 223 9.86 12.67 3.67
C GLU A 223 9.40 11.54 2.74
N PHE A 224 8.17 11.63 2.23
CA PHE A 224 7.63 10.67 1.29
C PHE A 224 8.41 10.68 -0.03
N ILE A 225 8.64 11.86 -0.60
CA ILE A 225 9.40 11.99 -1.86
C ILE A 225 10.81 11.44 -1.72
N THR A 226 11.48 11.71 -0.60
CA THR A 226 12.84 11.18 -0.34
C THR A 226 12.83 9.65 -0.26
N ASN A 227 11.87 9.06 0.45
CA ASN A 227 11.74 7.60 0.54
C ASN A 227 11.40 6.98 -0.82
N LYS A 228 10.48 7.59 -1.56
CA LYS A 228 10.08 7.14 -2.89
C LYS A 228 11.25 7.21 -3.89
N PHE A 229 12.04 8.27 -3.84
CA PHE A 229 13.26 8.39 -4.62
C PHE A 229 14.23 7.22 -4.33
N TYR A 230 14.46 6.91 -3.05
CA TYR A 230 15.31 5.76 -2.67
C TYR A 230 14.78 4.44 -3.24
N LEU A 231 13.49 4.14 -3.00
CA LEU A 231 12.88 2.87 -3.41
C LEU A 231 12.87 2.71 -4.94
N CYS A 232 12.42 3.73 -5.67
CA CYS A 232 12.34 3.69 -7.14
C CYS A 232 13.73 3.63 -7.78
N THR A 233 14.71 4.38 -7.27
CA THR A 233 16.09 4.32 -7.79
C THR A 233 16.70 2.94 -7.53
N ARG A 234 16.48 2.37 -6.34
CA ARG A 234 16.92 1.00 -6.02
C ARG A 234 16.29 -0.02 -6.97
N ASP A 235 15.01 0.09 -7.24
CA ASP A 235 14.30 -0.82 -8.14
C ASP A 235 14.80 -0.67 -9.58
N PHE A 236 15.04 0.55 -10.07
CA PHE A 236 15.65 0.78 -11.37
C PHE A 236 17.02 0.09 -11.46
N ILE A 237 17.90 0.28 -10.48
CA ILE A 237 19.21 -0.35 -10.44
C ILE A 237 19.11 -1.88 -10.53
N ASN A 238 18.10 -2.47 -9.87
CA ASN A 238 17.92 -3.92 -9.85
C ASN A 238 17.33 -4.48 -11.15
N THR A 239 16.45 -3.74 -11.83
CA THR A 239 15.63 -4.23 -12.95
C THR A 239 16.06 -3.75 -14.33
N CYS A 240 16.83 -2.67 -14.42
CA CYS A 240 17.30 -2.12 -15.70
C CYS A 240 18.24 -3.12 -16.41
N LEU A 241 17.79 -3.63 -17.57
CA LEU A 241 18.55 -4.61 -18.36
C LEU A 241 19.80 -4.01 -18.99
N SER A 242 19.78 -2.73 -19.32
CA SER A 242 20.91 -1.99 -19.91
C SER A 242 22.05 -1.74 -18.92
N LEU A 243 21.79 -1.96 -17.60
CA LEU A 243 22.77 -1.69 -16.56
C LEU A 243 23.67 -2.92 -16.31
N PRO A 244 25.01 -2.82 -16.50
CA PRO A 244 25.92 -3.91 -16.18
C PRO A 244 25.84 -4.36 -14.72
N SER A 245 25.92 -5.67 -14.48
CA SER A 245 25.85 -6.26 -13.13
C SER A 245 26.87 -5.64 -12.17
N GLU A 246 28.10 -5.48 -12.60
CA GLU A 246 29.19 -4.86 -11.85
C GLU A 246 28.85 -3.44 -11.34
N SER A 247 28.09 -2.69 -12.15
CA SER A 247 27.68 -1.33 -11.79
C SER A 247 26.58 -1.29 -10.72
N ARG A 248 25.80 -2.37 -10.58
CA ARG A 248 24.62 -2.38 -9.67
C ARG A 248 25.02 -2.25 -8.22
N ILE A 249 26.02 -3.01 -7.75
CA ILE A 249 26.48 -2.96 -6.35
C ILE A 249 27.04 -1.58 -6.03
N ARG A 250 27.82 -1.00 -6.95
CA ARG A 250 28.37 0.34 -6.80
C ARG A 250 27.24 1.38 -6.70
N LEU A 251 26.31 1.36 -7.65
CA LEU A 251 25.19 2.32 -7.68
C LEU A 251 24.27 2.22 -6.45
N GLN A 252 24.04 1.01 -5.92
CA GLN A 252 23.32 0.83 -4.67
C GLN A 252 24.04 1.49 -3.48
N SER A 253 25.36 1.42 -3.46
CA SER A 253 26.19 2.09 -2.45
C SER A 253 26.21 3.61 -2.65
N ASP A 254 26.32 4.07 -3.89
CA ASP A 254 26.30 5.49 -4.24
C ASP A 254 24.94 6.14 -3.89
N LEU A 255 23.83 5.43 -4.11
CA LEU A 255 22.49 5.88 -3.72
C LEU A 255 22.37 6.11 -2.21
N ARG A 256 22.88 5.18 -1.42
CA ARG A 256 22.91 5.32 0.04
C ARG A 256 23.78 6.48 0.47
N ASN A 257 25.01 6.56 -0.06
CA ASN A 257 25.93 7.65 0.24
C ASN A 257 25.36 9.02 -0.14
N TYR A 258 24.66 9.11 -1.28
CA TYR A 258 23.99 10.34 -1.71
C TYR A 258 22.91 10.80 -0.72
N LEU A 259 22.13 9.86 -0.19
CA LEU A 259 21.10 10.16 0.80
C LEU A 259 21.70 10.47 2.19
N GLU A 260 22.68 9.70 2.64
CA GLU A 260 23.31 9.85 3.96
C GLU A 260 24.25 11.06 4.02
N ALA A 261 24.76 11.53 2.86
CA ALA A 261 25.63 12.70 2.83
C ALA A 261 24.98 13.93 3.48
N GLY A 262 25.55 14.40 4.59
CA GLY A 262 25.07 15.55 5.35
C GLY A 262 25.19 16.90 4.61
N ASN A 263 25.86 16.92 3.46
CA ASN A 263 26.25 18.14 2.75
C ASN A 263 25.13 18.74 1.88
N THR A 264 24.03 18.01 1.64
CA THR A 264 22.93 18.51 0.82
C THR A 264 21.61 18.36 1.58
N SER A 265 20.83 19.44 1.60
CA SER A 265 19.48 19.46 2.14
C SER A 265 18.41 19.11 1.11
N VAL A 266 18.83 18.72 -0.10
CA VAL A 266 17.95 18.40 -1.23
C VAL A 266 18.32 17.06 -1.87
N ILE A 267 17.34 16.44 -2.51
CA ILE A 267 17.52 15.34 -3.47
C ILE A 267 17.22 15.87 -4.87
N ASN A 268 18.00 15.43 -5.83
CA ASN A 268 17.82 15.73 -7.24
C ASN A 268 18.15 14.47 -8.05
N PRO A 269 17.17 13.78 -8.64
CA PRO A 269 17.39 12.58 -9.40
C PRO A 269 18.33 12.74 -10.59
N ASN A 270 18.23 13.89 -11.28
CA ASN A 270 19.07 14.21 -12.43
C ASN A 270 20.53 14.42 -12.01
N ASP A 271 20.78 15.12 -10.90
CA ASP A 271 22.10 15.29 -10.33
C ASP A 271 22.71 13.94 -9.88
N PHE A 272 21.93 13.13 -9.18
CA PHE A 272 22.36 11.80 -8.74
C PHE A 272 22.83 10.94 -9.90
N ILE A 273 21.99 10.75 -10.92
CA ILE A 273 22.32 9.80 -12.00
C ILE A 273 23.50 10.29 -12.85
N ARG A 274 23.61 11.60 -13.12
CA ARG A 274 24.73 12.16 -13.88
C ARG A 274 26.06 12.11 -13.16
N ARG A 275 26.06 12.11 -11.83
CA ARG A 275 27.30 11.94 -11.02
C ARG A 275 27.74 10.49 -10.95
N THR A 276 26.83 9.54 -11.09
CA THR A 276 27.10 8.12 -10.85
C THR A 276 27.24 7.32 -12.15
N MET A 277 26.69 7.82 -13.26
CA MET A 277 26.69 7.16 -14.57
C MET A 277 27.18 8.07 -15.67
N ALA A 278 27.96 7.48 -16.60
CA ALA A 278 28.45 8.17 -17.79
C ALA A 278 27.63 7.83 -19.06
N ASP A 279 26.90 6.71 -19.08
CA ASP A 279 26.13 6.27 -20.25
C ASP A 279 24.84 7.07 -20.39
N GLY A 280 24.76 7.88 -21.46
CA GLY A 280 23.63 8.76 -21.74
C GLY A 280 22.30 8.00 -21.94
N LYS A 281 22.33 6.78 -22.48
CA LYS A 281 21.11 5.98 -22.67
C LYS A 281 20.52 5.53 -21.34
N ILE A 282 21.37 5.06 -20.43
CA ILE A 282 20.95 4.65 -19.10
C ILE A 282 20.43 5.86 -18.29
N ILE A 283 21.09 7.02 -18.45
CA ILE A 283 20.63 8.28 -17.83
C ILE A 283 19.22 8.62 -18.30
N ASP A 284 18.95 8.57 -19.59
CA ASP A 284 17.66 8.90 -20.17
C ASP A 284 16.57 7.89 -19.76
N GLU A 285 16.89 6.59 -19.73
CA GLU A 285 16.00 5.54 -19.23
C GLU A 285 15.64 5.78 -17.76
N TYR A 286 16.62 6.09 -16.92
CA TYR A 286 16.42 6.40 -15.51
C TYR A 286 15.52 7.62 -15.30
N LEU A 287 15.79 8.73 -15.99
CA LEU A 287 15.02 9.97 -15.82
C LEU A 287 13.56 9.77 -16.23
N LYS A 288 13.31 9.07 -17.36
CA LYS A 288 11.94 8.70 -17.78
C LYS A 288 11.25 7.81 -16.75
N PHE A 289 11.97 6.82 -16.21
CA PHE A 289 11.44 5.93 -15.18
C PHE A 289 11.04 6.71 -13.92
N ILE A 290 11.91 7.58 -13.40
CA ILE A 290 11.67 8.39 -12.20
C ILE A 290 10.52 9.37 -12.39
N GLU A 291 10.44 10.03 -13.55
CA GLU A 291 9.36 10.94 -13.88
C GLU A 291 8.00 10.21 -13.97
N ALA A 292 7.99 9.03 -14.58
CA ALA A 292 6.78 8.18 -14.64
C ALA A 292 6.31 7.73 -13.25
N GLN A 293 7.21 7.67 -12.26
CA GLN A 293 6.86 7.42 -10.86
C GLN A 293 6.36 8.70 -10.15
N GLY A 294 6.28 9.84 -10.81
CA GLY A 294 5.83 11.11 -10.22
C GLY A 294 6.81 11.69 -9.20
N ILE A 295 8.10 11.41 -9.35
CA ILE A 295 9.17 12.02 -8.55
C ILE A 295 9.71 13.23 -9.31
N PRO A 296 9.73 14.43 -8.70
CA PRO A 296 10.27 15.61 -9.36
C PRO A 296 11.75 15.44 -9.74
N LEU A 297 12.12 15.84 -10.97
CA LEU A 297 13.50 15.80 -11.46
C LEU A 297 14.36 16.98 -10.96
N GLN A 298 13.70 18.00 -10.38
CA GLN A 298 14.34 19.17 -9.79
C GLN A 298 14.65 18.93 -8.31
N ASP A 299 15.35 19.91 -7.71
CA ASP A 299 15.65 19.93 -6.28
C ASP A 299 14.39 19.79 -5.43
N THR A 300 14.36 18.77 -4.61
CA THR A 300 13.31 18.53 -3.62
C THR A 300 13.96 18.42 -2.25
N LYS A 301 13.34 19.07 -1.23
CA LYS A 301 13.85 19.02 0.14
C LYS A 301 14.03 17.57 0.61
N LYS A 302 15.23 17.27 1.13
CA LYS A 302 15.58 15.94 1.65
C LYS A 302 15.11 15.77 3.10
N TYR A 303 14.43 14.65 3.39
CA TYR A 303 14.05 14.29 4.74
C TYR A 303 14.12 12.76 4.93
N LEU A 304 15.04 12.30 5.78
CA LEU A 304 15.44 10.88 5.81
C LEU A 304 14.59 9.98 6.72
N GLY A 305 13.58 10.48 7.42
CA GLY A 305 12.84 9.71 8.42
C GLY A 305 12.32 8.37 7.91
N LEU A 306 11.57 8.34 6.79
CA LEU A 306 11.09 7.11 6.16
C LEU A 306 12.22 6.38 5.41
N ALA A 307 13.08 7.11 4.68
CA ALA A 307 14.16 6.52 3.93
C ALA A 307 15.14 5.75 4.83
N ASN A 308 15.47 6.25 6.01
CA ASN A 308 16.31 5.55 6.98
C ASN A 308 15.71 4.20 7.42
N LYS A 309 14.38 4.13 7.57
CA LYS A 309 13.70 2.85 7.88
C LYS A 309 13.84 1.86 6.72
N SER A 310 13.70 2.34 5.48
CA SER A 310 13.85 1.52 4.27
C SER A 310 15.30 1.09 4.01
N MET A 311 16.28 1.89 4.47
CA MET A 311 17.70 1.62 4.35
C MET A 311 18.30 0.79 5.49
N LYS A 312 17.55 0.56 6.60
CA LYS A 312 18.07 -0.06 7.83
C LYS A 312 18.73 -1.40 7.56
N ASP A 313 18.09 -2.23 6.75
CA ASP A 313 18.60 -3.56 6.42
C ASP A 313 19.03 -3.64 4.96
N ARG A 314 20.11 -4.36 4.72
CA ARG A 314 20.59 -4.67 3.39
C ARG A 314 20.41 -6.15 3.11
N ARG A 315 19.84 -6.47 1.94
CA ARG A 315 19.70 -7.84 1.44
C ARG A 315 20.29 -7.90 0.04
N ILE A 316 21.27 -8.76 -0.15
CA ILE A 316 21.86 -9.08 -1.46
C ILE A 316 21.45 -10.52 -1.79
N SER A 317 20.96 -10.72 -3.01
CA SER A 317 20.61 -12.06 -3.53
C SER A 317 21.47 -12.38 -4.71
N PHE A 318 21.91 -13.62 -4.82
CA PHE A 318 22.73 -14.16 -5.89
C PHE A 318 21.91 -15.15 -6.73
N GLU A 319 22.30 -15.39 -7.97
CA GLU A 319 21.60 -16.26 -8.93
C GLU A 319 21.45 -17.71 -8.43
N ASN A 320 22.41 -18.19 -7.65
CA ASN A 320 22.41 -19.51 -7.01
C ASN A 320 21.52 -19.59 -5.75
N GLN A 321 20.58 -18.65 -5.55
CA GLN A 321 19.65 -18.53 -4.43
C GLN A 321 20.30 -18.22 -3.07
N ILE A 322 21.60 -17.98 -3.00
CA ILE A 322 22.26 -17.49 -1.78
C ILE A 322 21.78 -16.08 -1.49
N LYS A 323 21.52 -15.80 -0.21
CA LYS A 323 21.10 -14.48 0.27
C LYS A 323 21.95 -14.04 1.44
N LEU A 324 22.50 -12.84 1.34
CA LEU A 324 23.22 -12.19 2.43
C LEU A 324 22.35 -11.07 2.98
N THR A 325 22.02 -11.13 4.28
CA THR A 325 21.13 -10.14 4.92
C THR A 325 21.74 -9.68 6.23
N GLY A 326 21.65 -8.38 6.51
CA GLY A 326 22.10 -7.80 7.78
C GLY A 326 21.87 -6.30 7.82
N PRO A 327 22.12 -5.66 8.98
CA PRO A 327 22.06 -4.21 9.13
C PRO A 327 23.01 -3.51 8.13
N SER A 328 22.57 -2.39 7.56
CA SER A 328 23.36 -1.63 6.57
C SER A 328 24.73 -1.20 7.10
N GLU A 329 24.81 -0.82 8.37
CA GLU A 329 26.08 -0.45 9.03
C GLU A 329 27.06 -1.63 9.08
N ALA A 330 26.56 -2.82 9.43
CA ALA A 330 27.39 -4.02 9.44
C ALA A 330 27.95 -4.35 8.06
N PHE A 331 27.17 -4.14 7.01
CA PHE A 331 27.65 -4.28 5.62
C PHE A 331 28.76 -3.28 5.29
N LYS A 332 28.60 -2.02 5.70
CA LYS A 332 29.57 -0.96 5.43
C LYS A 332 30.92 -1.20 6.11
N GLU A 333 30.89 -1.69 7.34
CA GLU A 333 32.09 -1.85 8.18
C GLU A 333 32.78 -3.20 7.97
N ASN A 334 32.01 -4.27 7.72
CA ASN A 334 32.49 -5.63 7.83
C ASN A 334 32.38 -6.47 6.57
N ILE A 335 31.79 -5.94 5.49
CA ILE A 335 31.61 -6.71 4.26
C ILE A 335 32.28 -6.00 3.08
N ARG A 336 33.18 -6.71 2.42
CA ARG A 336 33.77 -6.31 1.15
C ARG A 336 33.24 -7.23 0.06
N ILE A 337 32.72 -6.65 -1.02
CA ILE A 337 32.19 -7.37 -2.17
C ILE A 337 33.04 -6.97 -3.38
N VAL A 338 33.59 -7.97 -4.07
CA VAL A 338 34.33 -7.81 -5.31
C VAL A 338 33.66 -8.68 -6.35
N GLU A 339 33.22 -8.10 -7.45
CA GLU A 339 32.59 -8.79 -8.57
C GLU A 339 33.62 -8.94 -9.69
N THR A 340 33.72 -10.13 -10.26
CA THR A 340 34.50 -10.47 -11.43
C THR A 340 33.56 -10.97 -12.55
N GLU A 341 34.07 -11.25 -13.74
CA GLU A 341 33.24 -11.80 -14.82
C GLU A 341 32.64 -13.18 -14.50
N GLU A 342 33.29 -13.97 -13.64
CA GLU A 342 32.93 -15.35 -13.35
C GLU A 342 32.25 -15.52 -11.97
N GLU A 343 32.61 -14.68 -10.99
CA GLU A 343 32.14 -14.86 -9.61
C GLU A 343 32.05 -13.56 -8.82
N THR A 344 31.30 -13.60 -7.74
CA THR A 344 31.27 -12.54 -6.71
C THR A 344 31.95 -13.02 -5.44
N ILE A 345 33.07 -12.40 -5.07
CA ILE A 345 33.81 -12.70 -3.85
C ILE A 345 33.33 -11.82 -2.71
N ILE A 346 32.91 -12.44 -1.61
CA ILE A 346 32.44 -11.75 -0.41
C ILE A 346 33.41 -12.04 0.72
N THR A 347 34.02 -10.99 1.25
CA THR A 347 34.87 -11.08 2.43
C THR A 347 34.11 -10.51 3.63
N ILE A 348 33.95 -11.31 4.69
CA ILE A 348 33.30 -10.92 5.92
C ILE A 348 34.38 -10.79 7.00
N LYS A 349 34.48 -9.60 7.59
CA LYS A 349 35.33 -9.34 8.75
C LYS A 349 34.59 -9.71 10.00
N GLY A 350 34.87 -10.89 10.53
CA GLY A 350 34.20 -11.43 11.74
C GLY A 350 34.50 -12.92 11.87
N LYS A 351 34.11 -13.49 13.04
CA LYS A 351 34.23 -14.93 13.28
C LYS A 351 32.87 -15.60 13.13
N TYR A 352 32.85 -16.83 12.61
CA TYR A 352 31.70 -17.70 12.63
C TYR A 352 31.21 -17.91 14.07
N ILE A 353 29.91 -17.87 14.29
CA ILE A 353 29.30 -18.08 15.61
C ILE A 353 28.53 -19.40 15.63
N ASN A 354 27.54 -19.57 14.75
CA ASN A 354 26.71 -20.77 14.67
C ASN A 354 25.99 -20.88 13.32
N GLU A 355 25.44 -22.04 13.04
CA GLU A 355 24.48 -22.33 11.98
C GLU A 355 23.10 -22.61 12.62
N LYS A 356 22.03 -22.14 11.98
CA LYS A 356 20.65 -22.36 12.44
C LYS A 356 19.85 -23.10 11.38
#